data_034e721a0bbb437dcb176cfa3436e4da
#
_entry.id   034e721a0bbb437dcb176cfa3436e4da
#
_cell.length_a   1.000
_cell.length_b   1.000
_cell.length_c   1.000
_cell.angle_alpha   90.00
_cell.angle_beta   90.00
_cell.angle_gamma   90.00
#
_symmetry.space_group_name_H-M   'P 1'
#
loop_
_entity.id
_entity.type
_entity.pdbx_description
1 polymer ?
#
loop_
_entity_poly.entity_id
_entity_poly.type
_entity_poly.pdbx_seq_one_letter_code
_entity_poly.pdbx_strand_id
1 'polypeptide(L)'
;LVVACGHQERVVFDAIGLFSAPERPLRLEAVRQGPVSQRSLDISVILDLMIHDLDLALALSAGAPLTAEGEGDIAYSGGLDAVRAEVTFDDGFTAIFDASRMAPERRRSMKVVYPSGELEIDFLARTFRNTTGFDLNPDFADTPGARDPLGASVGAFLACVRGERDRPVVTGEEAARALDLALAIEHAVEDSGPRHHV
;
A
#
# COMPACT_ATOMS: atom_id res chain seq x y z
N LEU A 1 -4.49 25.38 5.31
CA LEU A 1 -3.32 24.65 5.82
C LEU A 1 -3.05 23.47 4.89
N VAL A 2 -1.80 23.29 4.45
CA VAL A 2 -1.39 22.13 3.65
C VAL A 2 -1.06 20.98 4.61
N VAL A 3 -1.68 19.81 4.37
CA VAL A 3 -1.41 18.57 5.10
C VAL A 3 -1.02 17.49 4.09
N ALA A 4 0.03 16.74 4.38
CA ALA A 4 0.50 15.62 3.54
C ALA A 4 0.86 14.42 4.40
N CYS A 5 0.77 13.22 3.82
CA CYS A 5 1.22 11.98 4.42
C CYS A 5 2.34 11.34 3.58
N GLY A 6 3.19 10.55 4.24
CA GLY A 6 4.39 9.96 3.65
C GLY A 6 4.19 8.61 2.95
N HIS A 7 3.04 8.32 2.31
CA HIS A 7 2.86 7.12 1.49
C HIS A 7 3.63 7.25 0.17
N GLN A 8 4.92 7.11 0.27
CA GLN A 8 5.88 7.40 -0.81
C GLN A 8 5.83 6.38 -1.96
N GLU A 9 5.21 5.22 -1.79
CA GLU A 9 4.97 4.25 -2.85
C GLU A 9 4.11 4.82 -3.99
N ARG A 10 3.28 5.84 -3.73
CA ARG A 10 2.56 6.56 -4.80
C ARG A 10 3.49 7.25 -5.79
N VAL A 11 4.67 7.71 -5.35
CA VAL A 11 5.69 8.27 -6.26
C VAL A 11 6.20 7.19 -7.21
N VAL A 12 6.35 5.96 -6.72
CA VAL A 12 6.76 4.81 -7.54
C VAL A 12 5.66 4.44 -8.54
N PHE A 13 4.40 4.42 -8.13
CA PHE A 13 3.26 4.16 -9.01
C PHE A 13 3.12 5.19 -10.13
N ASP A 14 3.31 6.47 -9.79
CA ASP A 14 3.33 7.57 -10.76
C ASP A 14 4.49 7.40 -11.76
N ALA A 15 5.68 7.07 -11.27
CA ALA A 15 6.86 6.85 -12.11
C ALA A 15 6.72 5.66 -13.07
N ILE A 16 6.00 4.61 -12.69
CA ILE A 16 5.62 3.48 -13.55
C ILE A 16 4.58 3.91 -14.59
N GLY A 17 3.70 4.87 -14.25
CA GLY A 17 2.58 5.30 -15.08
C GLY A 17 1.24 4.63 -14.72
N LEU A 18 1.14 3.98 -13.55
CA LEU A 18 -0.03 3.19 -13.14
C LEU A 18 -1.30 4.01 -12.94
N PHE A 19 -1.20 5.25 -12.50
CA PHE A 19 -2.36 6.12 -12.32
C PHE A 19 -2.99 6.58 -13.65
N SER A 20 -2.30 6.34 -14.77
CA SER A 20 -2.79 6.61 -16.13
C SER A 20 -3.20 5.32 -16.87
N ALA A 21 -3.28 4.18 -16.16
CA ALA A 21 -3.72 2.92 -16.78
C ALA A 21 -5.13 3.07 -17.39
N PRO A 22 -5.34 2.56 -18.62
CA PRO A 22 -6.61 2.77 -19.33
C PRO A 22 -7.75 1.87 -18.84
N GLU A 23 -7.46 0.89 -17.99
CA GLU A 23 -8.42 -0.05 -17.43
C GLU A 23 -8.49 0.09 -15.91
N ARG A 24 -9.64 -0.29 -15.34
CA ARG A 24 -9.81 -0.43 -13.90
C ARG A 24 -9.31 -1.78 -13.44
N PRO A 25 -8.62 -1.87 -12.31
CA PRO A 25 -8.19 -3.13 -11.76
C PRO A 25 -9.38 -3.96 -11.29
N LEU A 26 -9.26 -5.28 -11.43
CA LEU A 26 -10.21 -6.27 -10.93
C LEU A 26 -9.79 -6.77 -9.55
N ARG A 27 -8.48 -6.95 -9.36
CA ARG A 27 -7.90 -7.50 -8.13
C ARG A 27 -6.51 -6.95 -7.88
N LEU A 28 -6.18 -6.82 -6.59
CA LEU A 28 -4.84 -6.49 -6.10
C LEU A 28 -4.42 -7.51 -5.05
N GLU A 29 -3.17 -7.94 -5.10
CA GLU A 29 -2.54 -8.75 -4.05
C GLU A 29 -1.23 -8.07 -3.64
N ALA A 30 -1.11 -7.69 -2.37
CA ALA A 30 0.09 -7.05 -1.82
C ALA A 30 0.72 -7.92 -0.76
N VAL A 31 2.05 -7.99 -0.80
CA VAL A 31 2.87 -8.69 0.22
C VAL A 31 3.91 -7.73 0.74
N ARG A 32 3.90 -7.50 2.05
CA ARG A 32 4.86 -6.65 2.77
C ARG A 32 5.35 -7.35 4.02
N GLN A 33 6.43 -8.07 3.90
CA GLN A 33 6.96 -8.95 4.93
C GLN A 33 8.42 -8.64 5.25
N GLY A 34 8.86 -9.02 6.45
CA GLY A 34 10.25 -8.95 6.87
C GLY A 34 10.48 -9.51 8.26
N PRO A 35 11.74 -9.61 8.69
CA PRO A 35 12.07 -10.01 10.04
C PRO A 35 11.69 -8.93 11.06
N VAL A 36 11.41 -9.37 12.28
CA VAL A 36 11.17 -8.48 13.41
C VAL A 36 12.34 -7.52 13.61
N SER A 37 12.03 -6.27 13.95
CA SER A 37 13.01 -5.26 14.31
C SER A 37 12.59 -4.60 15.62
N GLN A 38 13.52 -3.88 16.27
CA GLN A 38 13.23 -3.13 17.51
C GLN A 38 12.35 -1.87 17.27
N ARG A 39 12.00 -1.61 16.01
CA ARG A 39 11.16 -0.45 15.63
C ARG A 39 9.71 -0.87 15.55
N SER A 40 8.82 0.05 15.94
CA SER A 40 7.37 -0.08 15.76
C SER A 40 6.75 -1.35 16.40
N LEU A 41 7.32 -1.85 17.50
CA LEU A 41 6.74 -2.96 18.26
C LEU A 41 5.56 -2.54 19.15
N ASP A 42 5.29 -1.26 19.23
CA ASP A 42 4.22 -0.63 19.98
C ASP A 42 2.93 -0.42 19.15
N ILE A 43 2.96 -0.75 17.87
CA ILE A 43 1.81 -0.66 16.96
C ILE A 43 1.65 -1.96 16.13
N SER A 44 0.44 -2.21 15.65
CA SER A 44 0.16 -3.38 14.81
C SER A 44 0.88 -3.30 13.47
N VAL A 45 1.12 -4.47 12.86
CA VAL A 45 1.68 -4.58 11.52
C VAL A 45 0.77 -3.95 10.44
N ILE A 46 -0.51 -3.78 10.74
CA ILE A 46 -1.46 -3.10 9.85
C ILE A 46 -1.09 -1.63 9.75
N LEU A 47 -0.88 -0.96 10.88
CA LEU A 47 -0.58 0.47 10.94
C LEU A 47 0.88 0.79 10.56
N ASP A 48 1.83 -0.15 10.78
CA ASP A 48 3.24 0.04 10.45
C ASP A 48 3.57 -0.29 8.98
N LEU A 49 2.98 -1.36 8.44
CA LEU A 49 3.33 -1.91 7.13
C LEU A 49 2.18 -1.88 6.13
N MET A 50 1.03 -2.48 6.48
CA MET A 50 -0.08 -2.70 5.55
C MET A 50 -0.69 -1.38 5.05
N ILE A 51 -0.70 -0.34 5.88
CA ILE A 51 -1.31 0.96 5.57
C ILE A 51 -0.79 1.58 4.25
N HIS A 52 0.47 1.32 3.90
CA HIS A 52 1.05 1.78 2.64
C HIS A 52 0.41 1.10 1.42
N ASP A 53 0.09 -0.19 1.54
CA ASP A 53 -0.53 -0.97 0.47
C ASP A 53 -2.05 -0.71 0.41
N LEU A 54 -2.69 -0.43 1.56
CA LEU A 54 -4.07 0.05 1.64
C LEU A 54 -4.24 1.38 0.90
N ASP A 55 -3.32 2.32 1.10
CA ASP A 55 -3.30 3.60 0.39
C ASP A 55 -3.23 3.42 -1.13
N LEU A 56 -2.41 2.49 -1.61
CA LEU A 56 -2.30 2.19 -3.05
C LEU A 56 -3.57 1.54 -3.60
N ALA A 57 -4.20 0.62 -2.87
CA ALA A 57 -5.47 0.01 -3.27
C ALA A 57 -6.58 1.06 -3.37
N LEU A 58 -6.70 1.93 -2.36
CA LEU A 58 -7.65 3.05 -2.37
C LEU A 58 -7.40 4.04 -3.51
N ALA A 59 -6.15 4.22 -3.92
CA ALA A 59 -5.80 5.10 -5.03
C ALA A 59 -6.12 4.49 -6.42
N LEU A 60 -6.14 3.16 -6.52
CA LEU A 60 -6.48 2.44 -7.76
C LEU A 60 -7.97 2.16 -7.89
N SER A 61 -8.69 1.97 -6.77
CA SER A 61 -10.13 1.75 -6.76
C SER A 61 -10.89 3.01 -7.16
N ALA A 62 -12.00 2.83 -7.87
CA ALA A 62 -12.98 3.90 -8.09
C ALA A 62 -14.12 3.84 -7.06
N GLY A 63 -14.24 2.73 -6.32
CA GLY A 63 -15.25 2.50 -5.30
C GLY A 63 -14.79 2.78 -3.89
N ALA A 64 -15.73 2.70 -2.94
CA ALA A 64 -15.45 2.73 -1.51
C ALA A 64 -15.30 1.29 -0.96
N PRO A 65 -14.49 1.08 0.12
CA PRO A 65 -14.46 -0.20 0.82
C PRO A 65 -15.85 -0.58 1.33
N LEU A 66 -16.29 -1.81 1.01
CA LEU A 66 -17.59 -2.35 1.39
C LEU A 66 -17.47 -3.35 2.54
N THR A 67 -16.51 -4.28 2.46
CA THR A 67 -16.21 -5.25 3.52
C THR A 67 -14.71 -5.32 3.75
N ALA A 68 -14.33 -5.61 4.99
CA ALA A 68 -12.97 -5.92 5.37
C ALA A 68 -13.00 -7.15 6.29
N GLU A 69 -12.25 -8.18 5.92
CA GLU A 69 -12.11 -9.42 6.69
C GLU A 69 -10.62 -9.72 6.86
N GLY A 70 -10.25 -10.43 7.93
CA GLY A 70 -8.85 -10.76 8.14
C GLY A 70 -8.61 -11.78 9.23
N GLU A 71 -7.41 -12.34 9.23
CA GLU A 71 -6.86 -13.20 10.27
C GLU A 71 -5.47 -12.67 10.66
N GLY A 72 -5.06 -12.89 11.90
CA GLY A 72 -3.82 -12.33 12.41
C GLY A 72 -3.15 -13.19 13.46
N ASP A 73 -1.86 -12.91 13.66
CA ASP A 73 -0.98 -13.59 14.62
C ASP A 73 -0.27 -12.58 15.51
N ILE A 74 -0.13 -12.91 16.79
CA ILE A 74 0.59 -12.15 17.81
C ILE A 74 1.76 -13.00 18.31
N ALA A 75 3.00 -12.46 18.23
CA ALA A 75 4.20 -13.19 18.62
C ALA A 75 5.20 -12.36 19.43
N TYR A 76 5.42 -11.10 19.10
CA TYR A 76 6.54 -10.30 19.64
C TYR A 76 6.11 -9.02 20.33
N SER A 77 5.08 -8.36 19.83
CA SER A 77 4.76 -6.97 20.17
C SER A 77 3.64 -6.82 21.20
N GLY A 78 2.87 -7.88 21.46
CA GLY A 78 1.62 -7.79 22.21
C GLY A 78 0.45 -7.25 21.37
N GLY A 79 0.70 -6.85 20.13
CA GLY A 79 -0.26 -6.53 19.07
C GLY A 79 -0.10 -7.45 17.86
N LEU A 80 -0.77 -7.16 16.76
CA LEU A 80 -0.72 -7.98 15.55
C LEU A 80 0.66 -7.89 14.88
N ASP A 81 1.34 -9.03 14.72
CA ASP A 81 2.68 -9.16 14.11
C ASP A 81 2.64 -9.77 12.70
N ALA A 82 1.57 -10.47 12.36
CA ALA A 82 1.25 -10.87 11.00
C ALA A 82 -0.25 -10.77 10.78
N VAL A 83 -0.66 -10.29 9.59
CA VAL A 83 -2.07 -10.16 9.21
C VAL A 83 -2.21 -10.48 7.73
N ARG A 84 -3.21 -11.31 7.42
CA ARG A 84 -3.75 -11.47 6.08
C ARG A 84 -5.16 -10.89 6.08
N ALA A 85 -5.43 -9.95 5.18
CA ALA A 85 -6.73 -9.29 5.07
C ALA A 85 -7.23 -9.30 3.63
N GLU A 86 -8.55 -9.33 3.47
CA GLU A 86 -9.24 -9.16 2.19
C GLU A 86 -10.25 -8.02 2.31
N VAL A 87 -10.24 -7.13 1.32
CA VAL A 87 -11.15 -5.98 1.22
C VAL A 87 -11.90 -6.07 -0.11
N THR A 88 -13.21 -5.97 -0.07
CA THR A 88 -14.03 -5.79 -1.26
C THR A 88 -14.50 -4.35 -1.37
N PHE A 89 -14.58 -3.84 -2.59
CA PHE A 89 -15.04 -2.49 -2.89
C PHE A 89 -16.38 -2.52 -3.62
N ASP A 90 -17.16 -1.47 -3.52
CA ASP A 90 -18.51 -1.38 -4.09
C ASP A 90 -18.51 -1.31 -5.64
N ASP A 91 -17.35 -1.06 -6.27
CA ASP A 91 -17.15 -1.16 -7.72
C ASP A 91 -16.77 -2.56 -8.21
N GLY A 92 -16.71 -3.55 -7.30
CA GLY A 92 -16.33 -4.93 -7.59
C GLY A 92 -14.82 -5.21 -7.56
N PHE A 93 -13.98 -4.22 -7.30
CA PHE A 93 -12.57 -4.42 -7.05
C PHE A 93 -12.34 -5.17 -5.74
N THR A 94 -11.37 -6.08 -5.71
CA THR A 94 -10.97 -6.82 -4.50
C THR A 94 -9.49 -6.65 -4.24
N ALA A 95 -9.10 -6.54 -2.96
CA ALA A 95 -7.70 -6.39 -2.58
C ALA A 95 -7.34 -7.33 -1.44
N ILE A 96 -6.23 -8.07 -1.59
CA ILE A 96 -5.69 -8.97 -0.58
C ILE A 96 -4.35 -8.42 -0.12
N PHE A 97 -4.17 -8.37 1.19
CA PHE A 97 -2.98 -7.85 1.84
C PHE A 97 -2.38 -8.92 2.75
N ASP A 98 -1.08 -9.07 2.68
CA ASP A 98 -0.29 -9.95 3.54
C ASP A 98 0.87 -9.13 4.13
N ALA A 99 0.73 -8.73 5.38
CA ALA A 99 1.73 -7.96 6.11
C ALA A 99 2.25 -8.76 7.29
N SER A 100 3.57 -8.87 7.43
CA SER A 100 4.18 -9.65 8.51
C SER A 100 5.56 -9.12 8.89
N ARG A 101 5.82 -9.05 10.20
CA ARG A 101 7.17 -8.91 10.77
C ARG A 101 7.74 -10.24 11.28
N MET A 102 7.07 -11.35 10.98
CA MET A 102 7.46 -12.70 11.40
C MET A 102 8.22 -13.47 10.31
N ALA A 103 8.35 -12.92 9.10
CA ALA A 103 9.00 -13.57 7.97
C ALA A 103 10.53 -13.52 8.10
N PRO A 104 11.26 -14.55 7.67
CA PRO A 104 12.72 -14.61 7.77
C PRO A 104 13.42 -13.60 6.84
N GLU A 105 12.76 -13.23 5.74
CA GLU A 105 13.32 -12.36 4.71
C GLU A 105 12.36 -11.24 4.33
N ARG A 106 12.90 -10.14 3.83
CA ARG A 106 12.10 -9.02 3.33
C ARG A 106 11.49 -9.36 1.99
N ARG A 107 10.19 -9.10 1.87
CA ARG A 107 9.46 -9.13 0.60
C ARG A 107 8.53 -7.93 0.53
N ARG A 108 8.57 -7.21 -0.59
CA ARG A 108 7.65 -6.12 -0.90
C ARG A 108 7.24 -6.24 -2.35
N SER A 109 6.08 -6.83 -2.59
CA SER A 109 5.58 -7.05 -3.95
C SER A 109 4.10 -6.75 -4.04
N MET A 110 3.66 -6.40 -5.23
CA MET A 110 2.26 -6.18 -5.53
C MET A 110 1.92 -6.75 -6.90
N LYS A 111 0.79 -7.45 -6.98
CA LYS A 111 0.20 -7.93 -8.21
C LYS A 111 -1.12 -7.22 -8.43
N VAL A 112 -1.30 -6.63 -9.59
CA VAL A 112 -2.57 -6.00 -9.98
C VAL A 112 -3.09 -6.70 -11.24
N VAL A 113 -4.32 -7.18 -11.17
CA VAL A 113 -5.00 -7.88 -12.27
C VAL A 113 -5.98 -6.94 -12.93
N TYR A 114 -5.88 -6.85 -14.25
CA TYR A 114 -6.74 -6.06 -15.13
C TYR A 114 -7.47 -6.98 -16.14
N PRO A 115 -8.53 -6.54 -16.81
CA PRO A 115 -9.19 -7.32 -17.85
C PRO A 115 -8.24 -7.81 -18.95
N SER A 116 -7.23 -7.03 -19.31
CA SER A 116 -6.26 -7.35 -20.39
C SER A 116 -5.04 -8.15 -19.94
N GLY A 117 -4.83 -8.35 -18.64
CA GLY A 117 -3.66 -9.06 -18.11
C GLY A 117 -3.29 -8.66 -16.69
N GLU A 118 -2.04 -8.84 -16.32
CA GLU A 118 -1.57 -8.58 -14.96
C GLU A 118 -0.25 -7.79 -14.95
N LEU A 119 -0.05 -7.06 -13.87
CA LEU A 119 1.17 -6.36 -13.53
C LEU A 119 1.68 -6.89 -12.19
N GLU A 120 2.93 -7.34 -12.16
CA GLU A 120 3.63 -7.75 -10.93
C GLU A 120 4.79 -6.78 -10.68
N ILE A 121 4.81 -6.15 -9.50
CA ILE A 121 5.82 -5.18 -9.08
C ILE A 121 6.62 -5.77 -7.93
N ASP A 122 7.95 -5.73 -8.04
CA ASP A 122 8.87 -5.95 -6.93
C ASP A 122 9.48 -4.61 -6.51
N PHE A 123 9.06 -4.11 -5.34
CA PHE A 123 9.53 -2.82 -4.83
C PHE A 123 10.96 -2.88 -4.28
N LEU A 124 11.48 -4.08 -3.93
CA LEU A 124 12.85 -4.23 -3.45
C LEU A 124 13.83 -4.29 -4.63
N ALA A 125 13.52 -5.13 -5.63
CA ALA A 125 14.30 -5.22 -6.86
C ALA A 125 14.08 -3.99 -7.77
N ARG A 126 12.99 -3.23 -7.54
CA ARG A 126 12.60 -2.07 -8.35
C ARG A 126 12.40 -2.44 -9.81
N THR A 127 11.63 -3.49 -10.02
CA THR A 127 11.27 -4.03 -11.33
C THR A 127 9.78 -4.32 -11.40
N PHE A 128 9.26 -4.47 -12.61
CA PHE A 128 7.93 -5.02 -12.81
C PHE A 128 7.88 -5.95 -14.03
N ARG A 129 6.90 -6.85 -14.03
CA ARG A 129 6.46 -7.65 -15.18
C ARG A 129 5.07 -7.21 -15.58
N ASN A 130 4.89 -6.89 -16.86
CA ASN A 130 3.63 -6.43 -17.41
C ASN A 130 3.17 -7.37 -18.53
N THR A 131 1.97 -7.93 -18.42
CA THR A 131 1.32 -8.74 -19.47
C THR A 131 0.08 -8.05 -20.04
N THR A 132 -0.25 -6.84 -19.55
CA THR A 132 -1.28 -5.98 -20.14
C THR A 132 -0.74 -5.30 -21.42
N GLY A 133 -1.61 -4.66 -22.17
CA GLY A 133 -1.18 -3.81 -23.30
C GLY A 133 -0.80 -2.38 -22.89
N PHE A 134 -0.62 -2.08 -21.60
CA PHE A 134 -0.35 -0.72 -21.13
C PHE A 134 1.07 -0.27 -21.46
N ASP A 135 1.19 0.97 -21.93
CA ASP A 135 2.48 1.64 -22.13
C ASP A 135 2.98 2.19 -20.77
N LEU A 136 3.74 1.35 -20.08
CA LEU A 136 4.31 1.66 -18.77
C LEU A 136 5.80 1.93 -18.90
N ASN A 137 6.35 2.77 -18.01
CA ASN A 137 7.76 3.14 -18.03
C ASN A 137 8.65 2.01 -17.44
N PRO A 138 9.38 1.23 -18.27
CA PRO A 138 10.24 0.15 -17.77
C PRO A 138 11.46 0.69 -17.00
N ASP A 139 11.85 1.93 -17.25
CA ASP A 139 13.00 2.60 -16.62
C ASP A 139 12.57 3.46 -15.42
N PHE A 140 11.39 3.20 -14.85
CA PHE A 140 10.85 3.98 -13.73
C PHE A 140 11.83 4.13 -12.57
N ALA A 141 12.62 3.08 -12.31
CA ALA A 141 13.60 3.04 -11.22
C ALA A 141 14.69 4.11 -11.36
N ASP A 142 14.92 4.58 -12.59
CA ASP A 142 15.92 5.61 -12.89
C ASP A 142 15.37 7.04 -12.84
N THR A 143 14.05 7.19 -12.70
CA THR A 143 13.46 8.53 -12.53
C THR A 143 13.91 9.16 -11.21
N PRO A 144 14.08 10.48 -11.15
CA PRO A 144 14.48 11.16 -9.91
C PRO A 144 13.54 10.89 -8.74
N GLY A 145 12.22 10.85 -9.00
CA GLY A 145 11.22 10.56 -7.98
C GLY A 145 11.33 9.14 -7.42
N ALA A 146 11.49 8.13 -8.27
CA ALA A 146 11.61 6.76 -7.81
C ALA A 146 12.99 6.46 -7.17
N ARG A 147 14.04 7.21 -7.50
CA ARG A 147 15.34 7.10 -6.83
C ARG A 147 15.31 7.60 -5.38
N ASP A 148 14.54 8.64 -5.12
CA ASP A 148 14.31 9.21 -3.77
C ASP A 148 12.83 9.53 -3.57
N PRO A 149 11.98 8.52 -3.33
CA PRO A 149 10.53 8.73 -3.17
C PRO A 149 10.19 9.61 -1.97
N LEU A 150 11.00 9.54 -0.91
CA LEU A 150 10.81 10.39 0.28
C LEU A 150 11.12 11.86 -0.07
N GLY A 151 12.26 12.13 -0.68
CA GLY A 151 12.62 13.48 -1.11
C GLY A 151 11.63 14.04 -2.11
N ALA A 152 11.12 13.25 -3.05
CA ALA A 152 10.09 13.65 -4.01
C ALA A 152 8.77 14.01 -3.30
N SER A 153 8.34 13.23 -2.31
CA SER A 153 7.14 13.51 -1.52
C SER A 153 7.28 14.79 -0.69
N VAL A 154 8.42 14.96 -0.01
CA VAL A 154 8.72 16.19 0.75
C VAL A 154 8.82 17.42 -0.18
N GLY A 155 9.48 17.27 -1.33
CA GLY A 155 9.57 18.32 -2.34
C GLY A 155 8.19 18.77 -2.85
N ALA A 156 7.31 17.81 -3.12
CA ALA A 156 5.93 18.09 -3.53
C ALA A 156 5.15 18.85 -2.44
N PHE A 157 5.30 18.45 -1.17
CA PHE A 157 4.70 19.16 -0.03
C PHE A 157 5.20 20.60 0.05
N LEU A 158 6.52 20.81 -0.02
CA LEU A 158 7.10 22.17 0.03
C LEU A 158 6.66 23.02 -1.16
N ALA A 159 6.53 22.45 -2.35
CA ALA A 159 5.99 23.15 -3.52
C ALA A 159 4.54 23.60 -3.31
N CYS A 160 3.70 22.77 -2.64
CA CYS A 160 2.34 23.19 -2.26
C CYS A 160 2.37 24.36 -1.26
N VAL A 161 3.24 24.32 -0.26
CA VAL A 161 3.39 25.40 0.72
C VAL A 161 3.78 26.73 0.05
N ARG A 162 4.59 26.66 -1.02
CA ARG A 162 5.01 27.84 -1.80
C ARG A 162 3.98 28.30 -2.85
N GLY A 163 2.88 27.55 -3.03
CA GLY A 163 1.89 27.83 -4.07
C GLY A 163 2.33 27.46 -5.49
N GLU A 164 3.35 26.66 -5.64
CA GLU A 164 3.89 26.19 -6.91
C GLU A 164 3.22 24.90 -7.42
N ARG A 165 2.43 24.25 -6.54
CA ARG A 165 1.70 23.02 -6.80
C ARG A 165 0.37 23.02 -6.04
N ASP A 166 -0.69 22.49 -6.65
CA ASP A 166 -2.04 22.51 -6.09
C ASP A 166 -2.26 21.48 -4.98
N ARG A 167 -1.55 20.34 -5.03
CA ARG A 167 -1.70 19.25 -4.05
C ARG A 167 -0.40 18.49 -3.79
N PRO A 168 -0.21 17.96 -2.56
CA PRO A 168 0.88 17.03 -2.26
C PRO A 168 0.67 15.66 -2.97
N VAL A 169 1.65 14.77 -2.84
CA VAL A 169 1.55 13.39 -3.37
C VAL A 169 0.37 12.66 -2.73
N VAL A 170 0.23 12.77 -1.40
CA VAL A 170 -0.89 12.21 -0.62
C VAL A 170 -1.45 13.33 0.25
N THR A 171 -2.75 13.59 0.13
CA THR A 171 -3.44 14.58 0.98
C THR A 171 -3.78 14.02 2.35
N GLY A 172 -4.14 14.90 3.30
CA GLY A 172 -4.61 14.47 4.62
C GLY A 172 -5.88 13.62 4.56
N GLU A 173 -6.80 13.93 3.63
CA GLU A 173 -8.05 13.19 3.44
C GLU A 173 -7.80 11.78 2.86
N GLU A 174 -6.84 11.65 1.95
CA GLU A 174 -6.44 10.35 1.42
C GLU A 174 -5.79 9.47 2.50
N ALA A 175 -4.91 10.08 3.30
CA ALA A 175 -4.28 9.39 4.43
C ALA A 175 -5.30 8.98 5.51
N ALA A 176 -6.30 9.82 5.79
CA ALA A 176 -7.38 9.48 6.73
C ALA A 176 -8.18 8.27 6.24
N ARG A 177 -8.51 8.19 4.93
CA ARG A 177 -9.19 7.01 4.37
C ARG A 177 -8.37 5.73 4.49
N ALA A 178 -7.05 5.83 4.30
CA ALA A 178 -6.17 4.67 4.49
C ALA A 178 -6.11 4.23 5.96
N LEU A 179 -6.12 5.18 6.90
CA LEU A 179 -6.18 4.91 8.33
C LEU A 179 -7.53 4.31 8.74
N ASP A 180 -8.64 4.84 8.26
CA ASP A 180 -9.98 4.31 8.54
C ASP A 180 -10.10 2.85 8.09
N LEU A 181 -9.59 2.52 6.89
CA LEU A 181 -9.57 1.15 6.40
C LEU A 181 -8.63 0.25 7.23
N ALA A 182 -7.47 0.76 7.64
CA ALA A 182 -6.53 0.03 8.49
C ALA A 182 -7.19 -0.33 9.84
N LEU A 183 -7.89 0.62 10.47
CA LEU A 183 -8.60 0.39 11.72
C LEU A 183 -9.79 -0.57 11.55
N ALA A 184 -10.49 -0.52 10.43
CA ALA A 184 -11.58 -1.47 10.13
C ALA A 184 -11.04 -2.92 10.01
N ILE A 185 -9.88 -3.11 9.37
CA ILE A 185 -9.20 -4.40 9.29
C ILE A 185 -8.75 -4.86 10.68
N GLU A 186 -8.16 -3.95 11.49
CA GLU A 186 -7.70 -4.26 12.84
C GLU A 186 -8.86 -4.79 13.71
N HIS A 187 -10.00 -4.10 13.71
CA HIS A 187 -11.20 -4.55 14.41
C HIS A 187 -11.70 -5.90 13.89
N ALA A 188 -11.75 -6.12 12.57
CA ALA A 188 -12.20 -7.39 12.00
C ALA A 188 -11.31 -8.57 12.41
N VAL A 189 -9.98 -8.36 12.49
CA VAL A 189 -9.03 -9.38 12.96
C VAL A 189 -9.17 -9.62 14.46
N GLU A 190 -9.34 -8.58 15.27
CA GLU A 190 -9.58 -8.71 16.72
C GLU A 190 -10.87 -9.47 17.03
N ASP A 191 -11.96 -9.17 16.32
CA ASP A 191 -13.25 -9.84 16.46
C ASP A 191 -13.18 -11.31 16.05
N SER A 192 -12.35 -11.68 15.08
CA SER A 192 -12.12 -13.07 14.67
C SER A 192 -11.26 -13.88 15.65
N GLY A 193 -10.57 -13.22 16.58
CA GLY A 193 -9.70 -13.82 17.59
C GLY A 193 -8.32 -14.20 17.01
N PRO A 194 -7.33 -13.31 17.11
CA PRO A 194 -5.99 -13.57 16.58
C PRO A 194 -5.31 -14.75 17.28
N ARG A 195 -4.43 -15.44 16.55
CA ARG A 195 -3.65 -16.57 17.09
C ARG A 195 -2.46 -16.04 17.89
N HIS A 196 -2.23 -16.62 19.07
CA HIS A 196 -1.08 -16.31 19.91
C HIS A 196 0.02 -17.37 19.75
N HIS A 197 1.24 -16.93 19.45
CA HIS A 197 2.43 -17.77 19.41
C HIS A 197 3.22 -17.56 20.72
N VAL A 198 3.39 -18.66 21.46
CA VAL A 198 4.12 -18.72 22.74
C VAL A 198 5.58 -19.07 22.51
#